data_495083b3aec081f0f343b83db3246d0e
#
_entry.id   495083b3aec081f0f343b83db3246d0e
#
_cell.length_a   1.000
_cell.length_b   1.000
_cell.length_c   1.000
_cell.angle_alpha   90.00
_cell.angle_beta   90.00
_cell.angle_gamma   90.00
#
_symmetry.space_group_name_H-M   'P 1'
#
loop_
_entity.id
_entity.type
_entity.pdbx_description
1 polymer ?
#
loop_
_entity_poly.entity_id
_entity_poly.type
_entity_poly.pdbx_seq_one_letter_code
_entity_poly.pdbx_strand_id
1 'polypeptide(L)'
;MSYTALYRKFRPQEFEDVKGQEHIVTTLKNQIKADRIGHAYLFCGTRGTGKTTVAKIFAKAVNCEHPVDGSPCGKCPACQGIAAGTSMNVIEIDAASNNGVDNIRQIREEVSYRPTEGKYKVYIIDEVHMLSAGAFNALLKTLEEPPAYVIFILATTEAHKIPITILSRCQRYDFHRISIDTITDRLAELMRTEQVDVEERALRYVAKAGDGSMRDALSLLDQCIAFHLGEKLTYENVLEVLGAVDTEVFSALLRQVLAKDVTGAIRTVDHLVDQGRELGQMVNDFTWYMRNLLLIQSADDMEEVLDMSADHLAALKEEAQMVEPETLIRYIRIFSELSSQIRYAAQKRILLEIAIIKLCRPQMEKDLSALNERMDDMEQKLESGTFVSAAPQSAAVPAAGGTQAPAAQAPEKTQLPKAIPEDIKQVMNNWRSVISEMGGITRQYLNQAVPTLGPAGELLLVFDDANAFSYLSDNKAGCIDHLKEMIAQRCAKQVEVQLRLNEGGRSAANTVPDLRQLINFDIEEENF
;
A
#
# COMPACT_ATOMS: atom_id res chain seq x y z
N MET A 1 -5.28 23.38 34.71
CA MET A 1 -5.75 22.05 34.28
C MET A 1 -4.81 21.54 33.22
N SER A 2 -4.40 20.28 33.24
CA SER A 2 -3.58 19.73 32.16
C SER A 2 -4.40 19.66 30.88
N TYR A 3 -3.85 20.09 29.78
CA TYR A 3 -4.47 20.00 28.45
C TYR A 3 -4.75 18.52 28.12
N THR A 4 -5.96 18.27 27.59
CA THR A 4 -6.38 16.93 27.14
C THR A 4 -6.77 17.02 25.68
N ALA A 5 -6.13 16.23 24.82
CA ALA A 5 -6.40 16.22 23.39
C ALA A 5 -7.88 15.96 23.08
N LEU A 6 -8.41 16.61 22.04
CA LEU A 6 -9.83 16.59 21.69
C LEU A 6 -10.36 15.16 21.49
N TYR A 7 -9.59 14.27 20.86
CA TYR A 7 -10.02 12.89 20.63
C TYR A 7 -10.15 12.06 21.92
N ARG A 8 -9.51 12.49 23.03
CA ARG A 8 -9.68 11.89 24.36
C ARG A 8 -10.81 12.54 25.12
N LYS A 9 -10.87 13.88 25.13
CA LYS A 9 -11.88 14.68 25.83
C LYS A 9 -13.29 14.36 25.34
N PHE A 10 -13.47 14.21 24.02
CA PHE A 10 -14.77 13.97 23.37
C PHE A 10 -14.98 12.51 22.95
N ARG A 11 -14.25 11.58 23.60
CA ARG A 11 -14.48 10.16 23.33
C ARG A 11 -15.89 9.76 23.76
N PRO A 12 -16.72 9.18 22.85
CA PRO A 12 -18.08 8.75 23.16
C PRO A 12 -18.15 7.89 24.43
N GLN A 13 -19.13 8.19 25.29
CA GLN A 13 -19.38 7.50 26.54
C GLN A 13 -20.64 6.66 26.51
N GLU A 14 -21.56 6.97 25.63
CA GLU A 14 -22.85 6.33 25.42
C GLU A 14 -23.03 5.98 23.94
N PHE A 15 -23.97 5.09 23.61
CA PHE A 15 -24.21 4.70 22.23
C PHE A 15 -24.74 5.84 21.35
N GLU A 16 -25.45 6.78 21.93
CA GLU A 16 -26.03 7.97 21.28
C GLU A 16 -24.95 8.92 20.73
N ASP A 17 -23.78 8.93 21.35
CA ASP A 17 -22.64 9.76 20.95
C ASP A 17 -21.88 9.16 19.76
N VAL A 18 -22.10 7.89 19.44
CA VAL A 18 -21.41 7.21 18.35
C VAL A 18 -22.04 7.62 17.04
N LYS A 19 -21.25 8.21 16.14
CA LYS A 19 -21.69 8.69 14.83
C LYS A 19 -21.18 7.81 13.70
N GLY A 20 -22.01 7.60 12.68
CA GLY A 20 -21.66 6.88 11.45
C GLY A 20 -21.58 5.34 11.61
N GLN A 21 -22.06 4.79 12.75
CA GLN A 21 -22.10 3.34 13.00
C GLN A 21 -23.47 2.90 13.54
N GLU A 22 -24.54 3.54 13.09
CA GLU A 22 -25.90 3.35 13.60
C GLU A 22 -26.38 1.91 13.50
N HIS A 23 -25.99 1.18 12.45
CA HIS A 23 -26.34 -0.23 12.23
C HIS A 23 -25.74 -1.14 13.32
N ILE A 24 -24.50 -0.87 13.75
CA ILE A 24 -23.85 -1.64 14.81
C ILE A 24 -24.47 -1.30 16.16
N VAL A 25 -24.61 -0.01 16.44
CA VAL A 25 -25.20 0.50 17.68
C VAL A 25 -26.59 -0.08 17.88
N THR A 26 -27.46 -0.03 16.86
CA THR A 26 -28.82 -0.59 16.91
C THR A 26 -28.80 -2.07 17.21
N THR A 27 -27.93 -2.83 16.55
CA THR A 27 -27.83 -4.28 16.75
C THR A 27 -27.39 -4.62 18.17
N LEU A 28 -26.34 -3.94 18.69
CA LEU A 28 -25.85 -4.16 20.05
C LEU A 28 -26.89 -3.78 21.11
N LYS A 29 -27.59 -2.64 20.95
CA LYS A 29 -28.68 -2.24 21.83
C LYS A 29 -29.81 -3.27 21.86
N ASN A 30 -30.21 -3.80 20.71
CA ASN A 30 -31.24 -4.83 20.61
C ASN A 30 -30.83 -6.15 21.30
N GLN A 31 -29.55 -6.55 21.18
CA GLN A 31 -29.05 -7.73 21.88
C GLN A 31 -29.10 -7.54 23.42
N ILE A 32 -28.74 -6.37 23.92
CA ILE A 32 -28.81 -6.05 25.35
C ILE A 32 -30.26 -6.07 25.83
N LYS A 33 -31.19 -5.43 25.10
CA LYS A 33 -32.63 -5.42 25.43
C LYS A 33 -33.26 -6.82 25.44
N ALA A 34 -32.83 -7.68 24.51
CA ALA A 34 -33.35 -9.04 24.39
C ALA A 34 -32.65 -10.04 25.31
N ASP A 35 -31.66 -9.61 26.11
CA ASP A 35 -30.77 -10.44 26.92
C ASP A 35 -30.13 -11.59 26.12
N ARG A 36 -29.79 -11.29 24.82
CA ARG A 36 -29.16 -12.23 23.88
C ARG A 36 -27.72 -11.84 23.60
N ILE A 37 -26.94 -11.79 24.65
CA ILE A 37 -25.54 -11.36 24.59
C ILE A 37 -24.67 -12.56 24.18
N GLY A 38 -23.93 -12.40 23.08
CA GLY A 38 -22.97 -13.41 22.62
C GLY A 38 -21.71 -13.44 23.48
N HIS A 39 -20.97 -14.54 23.41
CA HIS A 39 -19.71 -14.68 24.15
C HIS A 39 -18.50 -14.08 23.42
N ALA A 40 -18.56 -13.88 22.09
CA ALA A 40 -17.44 -13.37 21.31
C ALA A 40 -17.91 -12.45 20.17
N TYR A 41 -17.30 -11.29 20.10
CA TYR A 41 -17.54 -10.25 19.10
C TYR A 41 -16.24 -9.95 18.36
N LEU A 42 -16.32 -9.72 17.05
CA LEU A 42 -15.20 -9.29 16.25
C LEU A 42 -15.55 -7.98 15.53
N PHE A 43 -14.90 -6.89 15.92
CA PHE A 43 -15.07 -5.57 15.35
C PHE A 43 -13.99 -5.31 14.30
N CYS A 44 -14.39 -5.26 13.03
CA CYS A 44 -13.51 -5.06 11.88
C CYS A 44 -13.71 -3.66 11.30
N GLY A 45 -12.66 -3.05 10.76
CA GLY A 45 -12.75 -1.77 10.06
C GLY A 45 -11.50 -0.94 10.19
N THR A 46 -11.39 0.14 9.41
CA THR A 46 -10.22 1.02 9.41
C THR A 46 -9.96 1.67 10.77
N ARG A 47 -8.74 2.18 10.96
CA ARG A 47 -8.35 2.87 12.19
C ARG A 47 -9.26 4.09 12.43
N GLY A 48 -9.54 4.40 13.70
CA GLY A 48 -10.26 5.63 14.09
C GLY A 48 -11.77 5.64 13.86
N THR A 49 -12.38 4.53 13.40
CA THR A 49 -13.84 4.40 13.15
C THR A 49 -14.67 4.09 14.40
N GLY A 50 -14.04 3.97 15.58
CA GLY A 50 -14.74 3.82 16.85
C GLY A 50 -14.81 2.40 17.43
N LYS A 51 -14.12 1.39 16.85
CA LYS A 51 -14.14 -0.02 17.31
C LYS A 51 -13.92 -0.17 18.82
N THR A 52 -12.79 0.29 19.33
CA THR A 52 -12.44 0.20 20.77
C THR A 52 -13.37 1.05 21.65
N THR A 53 -13.89 2.16 21.10
CA THR A 53 -14.85 3.00 21.82
C THR A 53 -16.18 2.29 21.99
N VAL A 54 -16.73 1.73 20.92
CA VAL A 54 -17.99 0.93 20.97
C VAL A 54 -17.80 -0.31 21.85
N ALA A 55 -16.64 -0.96 21.80
CA ALA A 55 -16.30 -2.09 22.70
C ALA A 55 -16.41 -1.68 24.18
N LYS A 56 -15.86 -0.52 24.55
CA LYS A 56 -15.95 0.01 25.93
C LYS A 56 -17.38 0.38 26.32
N ILE A 57 -18.14 1.00 25.41
CA ILE A 57 -19.55 1.34 25.66
C ILE A 57 -20.36 0.06 25.86
N PHE A 58 -20.16 -0.95 25.01
CA PHE A 58 -20.84 -2.24 25.13
C PHE A 58 -20.47 -2.93 26.44
N ALA A 59 -19.19 -2.97 26.83
CA ALA A 59 -18.75 -3.51 28.11
C ALA A 59 -19.39 -2.80 29.33
N LYS A 60 -19.58 -1.49 29.25
CA LYS A 60 -20.33 -0.72 30.26
C LYS A 60 -21.81 -1.10 30.26
N ALA A 61 -22.42 -1.21 29.08
CA ALA A 61 -23.85 -1.46 28.94
C ALA A 61 -24.27 -2.83 29.48
N VAL A 62 -23.47 -3.90 29.21
CA VAL A 62 -23.75 -5.26 29.70
C VAL A 62 -23.55 -5.41 31.22
N ASN A 63 -22.74 -4.54 31.84
CA ASN A 63 -22.48 -4.52 33.28
C ASN A 63 -23.24 -3.40 34.00
N CYS A 64 -24.03 -2.60 33.28
CA CYS A 64 -24.79 -1.49 33.86
C CYS A 64 -25.93 -2.02 34.73
N GLU A 65 -26.09 -1.44 35.94
CA GLU A 65 -27.19 -1.79 36.85
C GLU A 65 -28.54 -1.29 36.34
N HIS A 66 -28.54 -0.15 35.64
CA HIS A 66 -29.75 0.54 35.15
C HIS A 66 -29.59 0.98 33.71
N PRO A 67 -29.52 0.03 32.72
CA PRO A 67 -29.38 0.41 31.33
C PRO A 67 -30.64 1.13 30.83
N VAL A 68 -30.48 2.22 30.10
CA VAL A 68 -31.57 2.98 29.50
C VAL A 68 -31.57 2.70 28.01
N ASP A 69 -32.61 2.10 27.51
CA ASP A 69 -32.76 1.74 26.08
C ASP A 69 -31.59 0.91 25.52
N GLY A 70 -30.97 0.06 26.37
CA GLY A 70 -29.78 -0.71 26.01
C GLY A 70 -28.46 0.07 26.07
N SER A 71 -28.49 1.36 26.40
CA SER A 71 -27.32 2.22 26.60
C SER A 71 -26.90 2.24 28.09
N PRO A 72 -25.61 2.40 28.42
CA PRO A 72 -25.16 2.46 29.81
C PRO A 72 -25.64 3.77 30.45
N CYS A 73 -26.02 3.73 31.75
CA CYS A 73 -26.52 4.92 32.45
C CYS A 73 -25.43 5.97 32.77
N GLY A 74 -24.15 5.62 32.67
CA GLY A 74 -23.01 6.50 32.97
C GLY A 74 -22.80 6.87 34.45
N LYS A 75 -23.76 6.53 35.35
CA LYS A 75 -23.81 7.04 36.74
C LYS A 75 -23.66 5.96 37.82
N CYS A 76 -23.95 4.69 37.50
CA CYS A 76 -23.80 3.61 38.50
C CYS A 76 -22.32 3.28 38.73
N PRO A 77 -21.98 2.64 39.86
CA PRO A 77 -20.60 2.30 40.20
C PRO A 77 -19.86 1.53 39.12
N ALA A 78 -20.54 0.56 38.48
CA ALA A 78 -19.97 -0.23 37.39
C ALA A 78 -19.62 0.67 36.17
N CYS A 79 -20.52 1.59 35.77
CA CYS A 79 -20.25 2.51 34.66
C CYS A 79 -19.09 3.46 34.97
N GLN A 80 -19.03 3.99 36.20
CA GLN A 80 -17.96 4.90 36.62
C GLN A 80 -16.60 4.16 36.74
N GLY A 81 -16.57 2.98 37.33
CA GLY A 81 -15.36 2.17 37.44
C GLY A 81 -14.79 1.78 36.06
N ILE A 82 -15.64 1.39 35.11
CA ILE A 82 -15.21 1.07 33.75
C ILE A 82 -14.73 2.32 32.99
N ALA A 83 -15.42 3.46 33.17
CA ALA A 83 -14.99 4.73 32.55
C ALA A 83 -13.65 5.22 33.10
N ALA A 84 -13.41 5.05 34.39
CA ALA A 84 -12.15 5.39 35.06
C ALA A 84 -11.01 4.38 34.77
N GLY A 85 -11.32 3.23 34.17
CA GLY A 85 -10.34 2.15 33.94
C GLY A 85 -9.91 1.40 35.22
N THR A 86 -10.68 1.49 36.29
CA THR A 86 -10.39 0.86 37.59
C THR A 86 -11.12 -0.48 37.77
N SER A 87 -12.05 -0.80 36.88
CA SER A 87 -12.82 -2.04 36.96
C SER A 87 -11.96 -3.25 36.62
N MET A 88 -11.90 -4.24 37.51
CA MET A 88 -11.23 -5.53 37.26
C MET A 88 -12.03 -6.45 36.32
N ASN A 89 -13.28 -6.11 36.01
CA ASN A 89 -14.14 -6.93 35.17
C ASN A 89 -14.08 -6.56 33.68
N VAL A 90 -13.47 -5.42 33.33
CA VAL A 90 -13.26 -5.01 31.93
C VAL A 90 -11.77 -4.81 31.72
N ILE A 91 -11.17 -5.76 31.03
CA ILE A 91 -9.73 -5.83 30.80
C ILE A 91 -9.47 -5.47 29.35
N GLU A 92 -8.74 -4.38 29.14
CA GLU A 92 -8.32 -3.92 27.81
C GLU A 92 -6.88 -4.33 27.57
N ILE A 93 -6.62 -5.00 26.44
CA ILE A 93 -5.32 -5.52 26.05
C ILE A 93 -5.04 -5.03 24.64
N ASP A 94 -3.93 -4.36 24.47
CA ASP A 94 -3.39 -4.04 23.15
C ASP A 94 -2.49 -5.18 22.69
N ALA A 95 -2.92 -5.90 21.64
CA ALA A 95 -2.17 -7.02 21.10
C ALA A 95 -0.85 -6.60 20.44
N ALA A 96 -0.68 -5.34 20.04
CA ALA A 96 0.59 -4.85 19.53
C ALA A 96 1.69 -4.89 20.59
N SER A 97 1.32 -4.58 21.85
CA SER A 97 2.22 -4.60 23.00
C SER A 97 2.25 -5.97 23.72
N ASN A 98 1.19 -6.78 23.55
CA ASN A 98 0.97 -8.04 24.29
C ASN A 98 0.67 -9.21 23.34
N ASN A 99 1.54 -9.48 22.36
CA ASN A 99 1.35 -10.50 21.32
C ASN A 99 1.75 -11.92 21.72
N GLY A 100 2.36 -12.10 22.89
CA GLY A 100 2.93 -13.36 23.36
C GLY A 100 1.88 -14.39 23.77
N VAL A 101 2.25 -15.67 23.65
CA VAL A 101 1.41 -16.80 24.08
C VAL A 101 1.14 -16.76 25.59
N ASP A 102 2.12 -16.32 26.38
CA ASP A 102 2.02 -16.32 27.84
C ASP A 102 1.01 -15.30 28.35
N ASN A 103 0.88 -14.15 27.70
CA ASN A 103 -0.16 -13.17 28.04
C ASN A 103 -1.57 -13.77 27.84
N ILE A 104 -1.78 -14.50 26.73
CA ILE A 104 -3.08 -15.15 26.47
C ILE A 104 -3.31 -16.35 27.38
N ARG A 105 -2.26 -17.07 27.81
CA ARG A 105 -2.38 -18.13 28.82
C ARG A 105 -2.80 -17.56 30.17
N GLN A 106 -2.24 -16.43 30.59
CA GLN A 106 -2.66 -15.72 31.80
C GLN A 106 -4.15 -15.34 31.73
N ILE A 107 -4.61 -14.77 30.60
CA ILE A 107 -6.03 -14.49 30.39
C ILE A 107 -6.88 -15.74 30.55
N ARG A 108 -6.44 -16.88 30.00
CA ARG A 108 -7.16 -18.15 30.10
C ARG A 108 -7.28 -18.64 31.55
N GLU A 109 -6.29 -18.42 32.39
CA GLU A 109 -6.34 -18.72 33.80
C GLU A 109 -7.29 -17.75 34.53
N GLU A 110 -7.21 -16.46 34.24
CA GLU A 110 -8.08 -15.42 34.81
C GLU A 110 -9.55 -15.57 34.43
N VAL A 111 -9.86 -16.11 33.25
CA VAL A 111 -11.23 -16.41 32.79
C VAL A 111 -11.94 -17.37 33.74
N SER A 112 -11.24 -18.24 34.44
CA SER A 112 -11.82 -19.19 35.38
C SER A 112 -12.45 -18.52 36.62
N TYR A 113 -12.05 -17.27 36.91
CA TYR A 113 -12.57 -16.53 38.05
C TYR A 113 -13.77 -15.67 37.66
N ARG A 114 -14.86 -15.81 38.43
CA ARG A 114 -16.08 -15.02 38.22
C ARG A 114 -15.85 -13.53 38.45
N PRO A 115 -16.64 -12.66 37.80
CA PRO A 115 -16.56 -11.23 38.07
C PRO A 115 -16.85 -10.92 39.54
N THR A 116 -16.14 -9.95 40.08
CA THR A 116 -16.32 -9.46 41.47
C THR A 116 -17.49 -8.49 41.57
N GLU A 117 -17.74 -7.72 40.52
CA GLU A 117 -18.79 -6.72 40.38
C GLU A 117 -19.46 -6.86 39.00
N GLY A 118 -20.77 -6.58 38.88
CA GLY A 118 -21.47 -6.68 37.61
C GLY A 118 -21.78 -8.12 37.18
N LYS A 119 -22.26 -8.29 35.93
CA LYS A 119 -22.72 -9.58 35.38
C LYS A 119 -21.65 -10.31 34.59
N TYR A 120 -20.82 -9.56 33.87
CA TYR A 120 -19.90 -10.11 32.87
C TYR A 120 -18.47 -9.65 33.09
N LYS A 121 -17.51 -10.55 32.85
CA LYS A 121 -16.11 -10.26 32.70
C LYS A 121 -15.81 -10.08 31.21
N VAL A 122 -15.38 -8.89 30.83
CA VAL A 122 -15.22 -8.50 29.42
C VAL A 122 -13.74 -8.32 29.09
N TYR A 123 -13.25 -9.03 28.11
CA TYR A 123 -11.91 -8.88 27.56
C TYR A 123 -11.98 -8.16 26.22
N ILE A 124 -11.40 -6.97 26.14
CA ILE A 124 -11.26 -6.18 24.92
C ILE A 124 -9.84 -6.35 24.42
N ILE A 125 -9.66 -7.04 23.28
CA ILE A 125 -8.35 -7.24 22.68
C ILE A 125 -8.30 -6.38 21.41
N ASP A 126 -7.54 -5.27 21.49
CA ASP A 126 -7.38 -4.36 20.37
C ASP A 126 -6.22 -4.81 19.47
N GLU A 127 -6.32 -4.52 18.19
CA GLU A 127 -5.41 -4.93 17.09
C GLU A 127 -5.07 -6.43 17.16
N VAL A 128 -6.10 -7.25 17.35
CA VAL A 128 -5.98 -8.70 17.59
C VAL A 128 -5.19 -9.44 16.49
N HIS A 129 -5.11 -8.90 15.27
CA HIS A 129 -4.30 -9.45 14.18
C HIS A 129 -2.78 -9.47 14.48
N MET A 130 -2.33 -8.73 15.49
CA MET A 130 -0.93 -8.70 15.94
C MET A 130 -0.56 -9.88 16.84
N LEU A 131 -1.54 -10.68 17.29
CA LEU A 131 -1.28 -11.87 18.08
C LEU A 131 -0.49 -12.92 17.32
N SER A 132 0.44 -13.59 17.99
CA SER A 132 1.14 -14.74 17.43
C SER A 132 0.19 -15.92 17.15
N ALA A 133 0.56 -16.81 16.22
CA ALA A 133 -0.21 -18.02 15.93
C ALA A 133 -0.45 -18.89 17.17
N GLY A 134 0.54 -18.96 18.07
CA GLY A 134 0.42 -19.65 19.33
C GLY A 134 -0.57 -18.98 20.30
N ALA A 135 -0.65 -17.65 20.31
CA ALA A 135 -1.61 -16.88 21.09
C ALA A 135 -3.04 -17.10 20.59
N PHE A 136 -3.27 -17.08 19.27
CA PHE A 136 -4.56 -17.44 18.70
C PHE A 136 -5.00 -18.86 19.11
N ASN A 137 -4.11 -19.84 19.02
CA ASN A 137 -4.42 -21.22 19.42
C ASN A 137 -4.73 -21.35 20.91
N ALA A 138 -4.10 -20.55 21.78
CA ALA A 138 -4.42 -20.53 23.20
C ALA A 138 -5.81 -19.94 23.48
N LEU A 139 -6.23 -18.92 22.68
CA LEU A 139 -7.53 -18.27 22.78
C LEU A 139 -8.68 -19.17 22.30
N LEU A 140 -8.44 -20.02 21.27
CA LEU A 140 -9.44 -20.89 20.68
C LEU A 140 -10.18 -21.74 21.71
N LYS A 141 -9.47 -22.35 22.66
CA LYS A 141 -10.07 -23.21 23.69
C LYS A 141 -11.11 -22.46 24.53
N THR A 142 -10.84 -21.20 24.85
CA THR A 142 -11.77 -20.37 25.65
C THR A 142 -12.94 -19.86 24.79
N LEU A 143 -12.74 -19.65 23.49
CA LEU A 143 -13.81 -19.26 22.56
C LEU A 143 -14.73 -20.43 22.20
N GLU A 144 -14.27 -21.68 22.30
CA GLU A 144 -15.08 -22.88 22.07
C GLU A 144 -16.00 -23.20 23.26
N GLU A 145 -15.48 -23.10 24.47
CA GLU A 145 -16.20 -23.41 25.72
C GLU A 145 -16.08 -22.23 26.70
N PRO A 146 -16.68 -21.08 26.37
CA PRO A 146 -16.58 -19.91 27.25
C PRO A 146 -17.45 -20.06 28.48
N PRO A 147 -16.99 -19.63 29.67
CA PRO A 147 -17.88 -19.48 30.83
C PRO A 147 -19.00 -18.48 30.52
N ALA A 148 -20.22 -18.75 31.00
CA ALA A 148 -21.41 -17.94 30.69
C ALA A 148 -21.31 -16.45 31.10
N TYR A 149 -20.35 -16.11 31.95
CA TYR A 149 -20.08 -14.75 32.42
C TYR A 149 -18.94 -14.05 31.68
N VAL A 150 -18.39 -14.64 30.63
CA VAL A 150 -17.24 -14.07 29.90
C VAL A 150 -17.65 -13.61 28.51
N ILE A 151 -17.19 -12.41 28.15
CA ILE A 151 -17.40 -11.84 26.82
C ILE A 151 -16.02 -11.43 26.27
N PHE A 152 -15.71 -11.88 25.06
CA PHE A 152 -14.57 -11.42 24.29
C PHE A 152 -15.00 -10.40 23.24
N ILE A 153 -14.32 -9.28 23.15
CA ILE A 153 -14.47 -8.28 22.08
C ILE A 153 -13.12 -8.11 21.42
N LEU A 154 -12.98 -8.68 20.24
CA LEU A 154 -11.78 -8.62 19.42
C LEU A 154 -11.92 -7.47 18.44
N ALA A 155 -10.97 -6.54 18.40
CA ALA A 155 -10.96 -5.44 17.44
C ALA A 155 -9.76 -5.56 16.51
N THR A 156 -9.96 -5.29 15.22
CA THR A 156 -8.89 -5.36 14.21
C THR A 156 -9.09 -4.37 13.07
N THR A 157 -7.98 -3.88 12.56
CA THR A 157 -7.93 -3.13 11.29
C THR A 157 -7.77 -4.07 10.09
N GLU A 158 -7.29 -5.32 10.29
CA GLU A 158 -6.94 -6.26 9.23
C GLU A 158 -7.65 -7.61 9.42
N ALA A 159 -8.94 -7.64 9.07
CA ALA A 159 -9.77 -8.84 9.22
C ALA A 159 -9.24 -10.06 8.44
N HIS A 160 -8.54 -9.84 7.32
CA HIS A 160 -7.98 -10.90 6.49
C HIS A 160 -6.82 -11.68 7.15
N LYS A 161 -6.18 -11.10 8.17
CA LYS A 161 -5.12 -11.76 8.95
C LYS A 161 -5.66 -12.65 10.07
N ILE A 162 -6.97 -12.58 10.38
CA ILE A 162 -7.56 -13.37 11.45
C ILE A 162 -7.82 -14.80 10.98
N PRO A 163 -7.37 -15.83 11.70
CA PRO A 163 -7.63 -17.22 11.36
C PRO A 163 -9.12 -17.54 11.24
N ILE A 164 -9.50 -18.34 10.25
CA ILE A 164 -10.90 -18.73 10.01
C ILE A 164 -11.53 -19.43 11.22
N THR A 165 -10.72 -20.12 12.02
CA THR A 165 -11.13 -20.78 13.26
C THR A 165 -11.62 -19.80 14.32
N ILE A 166 -11.08 -18.58 14.38
CA ILE A 166 -11.55 -17.49 15.25
C ILE A 166 -12.79 -16.85 14.63
N LEU A 167 -12.76 -16.56 13.32
CA LEU A 167 -13.88 -15.93 12.60
C LEU A 167 -15.18 -16.71 12.76
N SER A 168 -15.13 -18.05 12.70
CA SER A 168 -16.31 -18.92 12.81
C SER A 168 -16.95 -18.93 14.21
N ARG A 169 -16.27 -18.42 15.24
CA ARG A 169 -16.72 -18.41 16.64
C ARG A 169 -17.12 -17.02 17.14
N CYS A 170 -16.88 -15.99 16.34
CA CYS A 170 -17.18 -14.60 16.69
C CYS A 170 -18.35 -14.05 15.87
N GLN A 171 -19.17 -13.21 16.51
CA GLN A 171 -20.13 -12.38 15.78
C GLN A 171 -19.35 -11.20 15.18
N ARG A 172 -19.31 -11.13 13.85
CA ARG A 172 -18.59 -10.11 13.12
C ARG A 172 -19.43 -8.85 12.93
N TYR A 173 -18.81 -7.69 13.16
CA TYR A 173 -19.33 -6.34 12.96
C TYR A 173 -18.35 -5.54 12.14
N ASP A 174 -18.77 -5.08 10.97
CA ASP A 174 -17.95 -4.31 10.06
C ASP A 174 -18.21 -2.81 10.26
N PHE A 175 -17.21 -2.10 10.80
CA PHE A 175 -17.23 -0.65 10.97
C PHE A 175 -16.89 0.03 9.65
N HIS A 176 -17.77 0.89 9.19
CA HIS A 176 -17.59 1.63 7.96
C HIS A 176 -16.75 2.91 8.20
N ARG A 177 -16.15 3.40 7.14
CA ARG A 177 -15.61 4.77 7.14
C ARG A 177 -16.75 5.75 7.36
N ILE A 178 -16.52 6.74 8.20
CA ILE A 178 -17.52 7.76 8.51
C ILE A 178 -17.55 8.77 7.35
N SER A 179 -18.74 9.19 6.93
CA SER A 179 -18.87 10.16 5.84
C SER A 179 -18.28 11.52 6.23
N ILE A 180 -17.80 12.27 5.23
CA ILE A 180 -17.23 13.60 5.43
C ILE A 180 -18.26 14.52 6.13
N ASP A 181 -19.52 14.47 5.71
CA ASP A 181 -20.59 15.29 6.30
C ASP A 181 -20.79 14.95 7.78
N THR A 182 -20.89 13.67 8.14
CA THR A 182 -21.02 13.23 9.54
C THR A 182 -19.84 13.68 10.40
N ILE A 183 -18.61 13.62 9.87
CA ILE A 183 -17.43 14.10 10.58
C ILE A 183 -17.52 15.62 10.73
N THR A 184 -17.80 16.35 9.66
CA THR A 184 -17.91 17.83 9.65
C THR A 184 -18.93 18.31 10.67
N ASP A 185 -20.13 17.73 10.67
CA ASP A 185 -21.19 18.07 11.63
C ASP A 185 -20.75 17.85 13.08
N ARG A 186 -20.06 16.72 13.31
CA ARG A 186 -19.54 16.42 14.67
C ARG A 186 -18.44 17.38 15.07
N LEU A 187 -17.52 17.73 14.18
CA LEU A 187 -16.48 18.72 14.44
C LEU A 187 -17.09 20.09 14.74
N ALA A 188 -18.11 20.51 13.98
CA ALA A 188 -18.82 21.77 14.22
C ALA A 188 -19.51 21.82 15.59
N GLU A 189 -20.18 20.72 15.98
CA GLU A 189 -20.79 20.58 17.31
C GLU A 189 -19.74 20.76 18.43
N LEU A 190 -18.59 20.10 18.28
CA LEU A 190 -17.51 20.15 19.27
C LEU A 190 -16.87 21.54 19.34
N MET A 191 -16.68 22.22 18.21
CA MET A 191 -16.10 23.56 18.17
C MET A 191 -17.02 24.60 18.83
N ARG A 192 -18.33 24.46 18.67
CA ARG A 192 -19.29 25.26 19.42
C ARG A 192 -19.17 25.04 20.94
N THR A 193 -18.94 23.79 21.36
CA THR A 193 -18.74 23.44 22.78
C THR A 193 -17.44 24.00 23.34
N GLU A 194 -16.36 24.00 22.56
CA GLU A 194 -15.06 24.57 22.91
C GLU A 194 -14.98 26.08 22.72
N GLN A 195 -16.02 26.72 22.16
CA GLN A 195 -16.07 28.16 21.85
C GLN A 195 -14.93 28.60 20.90
N VAL A 196 -14.58 27.76 19.97
CA VAL A 196 -13.60 28.08 18.91
C VAL A 196 -14.34 28.44 17.63
N ASP A 197 -14.03 29.62 17.07
CA ASP A 197 -14.61 30.06 15.79
C ASP A 197 -13.85 29.42 14.62
N VAL A 198 -14.55 28.58 13.85
CA VAL A 198 -13.97 27.83 12.72
C VAL A 198 -14.87 27.95 11.51
N GLU A 199 -14.29 28.14 10.34
CA GLU A 199 -15.04 28.13 9.09
C GLU A 199 -15.51 26.72 8.72
N GLU A 200 -16.71 26.61 8.16
CA GLU A 200 -17.27 25.33 7.73
C GLU A 200 -16.40 24.66 6.68
N ARG A 201 -15.83 25.43 5.74
CA ARG A 201 -14.88 24.91 4.73
C ARG A 201 -13.62 24.34 5.36
N ALA A 202 -13.12 24.95 6.44
CA ALA A 202 -11.99 24.46 7.20
C ALA A 202 -12.30 23.11 7.86
N LEU A 203 -13.46 22.98 8.51
CA LEU A 203 -13.92 21.73 9.12
C LEU A 203 -14.11 20.61 8.09
N ARG A 204 -14.70 20.94 6.94
CA ARG A 204 -14.90 19.99 5.85
C ARG A 204 -13.57 19.48 5.29
N TYR A 205 -12.58 20.36 5.18
CA TYR A 205 -11.23 19.97 4.76
C TYR A 205 -10.55 19.06 5.79
N VAL A 206 -10.64 19.37 7.08
CA VAL A 206 -10.13 18.50 8.17
C VAL A 206 -10.82 17.14 8.14
N ALA A 207 -12.15 17.11 7.93
CA ALA A 207 -12.92 15.87 7.81
C ALA A 207 -12.46 15.01 6.63
N LYS A 208 -12.18 15.63 5.49
CA LYS A 208 -11.61 14.98 4.29
C LYS A 208 -10.21 14.43 4.57
N ALA A 209 -9.35 15.20 5.20
CA ALA A 209 -7.99 14.79 5.58
C ALA A 209 -8.00 13.62 6.60
N GLY A 210 -9.04 13.52 7.42
CA GLY A 210 -9.25 12.42 8.37
C GLY A 210 -9.61 11.07 7.72
N ASP A 211 -9.90 11.02 6.41
CA ASP A 211 -10.15 9.82 5.59
C ASP A 211 -11.13 8.83 6.24
N GLY A 212 -12.26 9.34 6.75
CA GLY A 212 -13.29 8.53 7.41
C GLY A 212 -12.96 8.11 8.83
N SER A 213 -11.89 8.63 9.42
CA SER A 213 -11.46 8.43 10.80
C SER A 213 -11.81 9.66 11.66
N MET A 214 -12.77 9.52 12.56
CA MET A 214 -13.11 10.59 13.52
C MET A 214 -11.94 10.94 14.43
N ARG A 215 -11.15 9.94 14.83
CA ARG A 215 -9.99 10.15 15.71
C ARG A 215 -8.91 10.98 15.04
N ASP A 216 -8.60 10.68 13.78
CA ASP A 216 -7.55 11.37 13.04
C ASP A 216 -8.03 12.78 12.66
N ALA A 217 -9.31 12.97 12.27
CA ALA A 217 -9.91 14.28 12.06
C ALA A 217 -9.83 15.17 13.32
N LEU A 218 -10.17 14.62 14.50
CA LEU A 218 -10.05 15.35 15.77
C LEU A 218 -8.58 15.69 16.11
N SER A 219 -7.64 14.80 15.79
CA SER A 219 -6.22 15.05 16.05
C SER A 219 -5.67 16.15 15.12
N LEU A 220 -6.08 16.15 13.85
CA LEU A 220 -5.72 17.20 12.89
C LEU A 220 -6.31 18.55 13.28
N LEU A 221 -7.59 18.56 13.69
CA LEU A 221 -8.23 19.79 14.17
C LEU A 221 -7.55 20.35 15.40
N ASP A 222 -7.18 19.50 16.33
CA ASP A 222 -6.46 19.85 17.55
C ASP A 222 -5.10 20.51 17.24
N GLN A 223 -4.39 19.96 16.26
CA GLN A 223 -3.14 20.53 15.75
C GLN A 223 -3.35 21.93 15.13
N CYS A 224 -4.41 22.10 14.31
CA CYS A 224 -4.71 23.39 13.69
C CYS A 224 -5.06 24.45 14.75
N ILE A 225 -5.86 24.10 15.77
CA ILE A 225 -6.21 25.00 16.88
C ILE A 225 -4.99 25.37 17.70
N ALA A 226 -4.09 24.42 17.96
CA ALA A 226 -2.88 24.68 18.73
C ALA A 226 -1.92 25.64 18.01
N PHE A 227 -1.86 25.58 16.68
CA PHE A 227 -1.02 26.44 15.86
C PHE A 227 -1.58 27.89 15.79
N HIS A 228 -2.90 28.05 15.61
CA HIS A 228 -3.60 29.34 15.54
C HIS A 228 -4.41 29.62 16.81
N LEU A 229 -3.76 29.54 17.96
CA LEU A 229 -4.43 29.65 19.25
C LEU A 229 -5.03 31.06 19.46
N GLY A 230 -6.34 31.11 19.65
CA GLY A 230 -7.08 32.35 19.92
C GLY A 230 -7.48 33.14 18.68
N GLU A 231 -7.19 32.66 17.50
CA GLU A 231 -7.62 33.23 16.23
C GLU A 231 -8.78 32.44 15.63
N LYS A 232 -9.51 33.05 14.70
CA LYS A 232 -10.49 32.33 13.91
C LYS A 232 -9.77 31.36 12.96
N LEU A 233 -10.14 30.08 13.01
CA LEU A 233 -9.54 29.07 12.13
C LEU A 233 -10.18 29.15 10.74
N THR A 234 -9.45 29.75 9.79
CA THR A 234 -9.86 29.87 8.39
C THR A 234 -9.44 28.64 7.58
N TYR A 235 -9.96 28.53 6.37
CA TYR A 235 -9.55 27.47 5.44
C TYR A 235 -8.06 27.53 5.12
N GLU A 236 -7.51 28.74 4.89
CA GLU A 236 -6.10 28.98 4.60
C GLU A 236 -5.21 28.55 5.76
N ASN A 237 -5.60 28.85 7.01
CA ASN A 237 -4.87 28.44 8.21
C ASN A 237 -4.77 26.92 8.32
N VAL A 238 -5.86 26.21 7.97
CA VAL A 238 -5.86 24.72 7.97
C VAL A 238 -4.95 24.17 6.88
N LEU A 239 -4.97 24.74 5.67
CA LEU A 239 -4.07 24.34 4.59
C LEU A 239 -2.60 24.50 4.97
N GLU A 240 -2.25 25.62 5.62
CA GLU A 240 -0.90 25.90 6.11
C GLU A 240 -0.42 24.82 7.09
N VAL A 241 -1.23 24.53 8.11
CA VAL A 241 -0.86 23.58 9.18
C VAL A 241 -0.82 22.15 8.68
N LEU A 242 -1.78 21.73 7.85
CA LEU A 242 -1.84 20.35 7.35
C LEU A 242 -0.89 20.10 6.19
N GLY A 243 -0.18 21.13 5.74
CA GLY A 243 0.81 20.99 4.71
C GLY A 243 0.22 20.67 3.33
N ALA A 244 -1.06 20.98 3.12
CA ALA A 244 -1.68 20.78 1.83
C ALA A 244 -1.07 21.70 0.77
N VAL A 245 -0.84 21.15 -0.39
CA VAL A 245 -0.36 21.92 -1.55
C VAL A 245 -1.57 22.56 -2.21
N ASP A 246 -1.48 23.84 -2.48
CA ASP A 246 -2.53 24.55 -3.19
C ASP A 246 -2.74 23.93 -4.58
N THR A 247 -4.01 23.84 -5.00
CA THR A 247 -4.39 23.31 -6.31
C THR A 247 -3.71 24.09 -7.45
N GLU A 248 -3.44 25.38 -7.25
CA GLU A 248 -2.72 26.21 -8.22
C GLU A 248 -1.28 25.73 -8.48
N VAL A 249 -0.59 25.24 -7.46
CA VAL A 249 0.76 24.66 -7.61
C VAL A 249 0.73 23.38 -8.42
N PHE A 250 -0.30 22.55 -8.23
CA PHE A 250 -0.49 21.34 -9.03
C PHE A 250 -0.85 21.66 -10.48
N SER A 251 -1.66 22.70 -10.70
CA SER A 251 -1.94 23.24 -12.03
C SER A 251 -0.66 23.69 -12.72
N ALA A 252 0.18 24.48 -12.05
CA ALA A 252 1.46 24.93 -12.58
C ALA A 252 2.39 23.74 -12.90
N LEU A 253 2.47 22.75 -12.01
CA LEU A 253 3.27 21.54 -12.20
C LEU A 253 2.78 20.74 -13.41
N LEU A 254 1.48 20.54 -13.55
CA LEU A 254 0.89 19.84 -14.70
C LEU A 254 1.22 20.56 -16.01
N ARG A 255 1.04 21.87 -16.08
CA ARG A 255 1.38 22.67 -17.27
C ARG A 255 2.86 22.59 -17.64
N GLN A 256 3.77 22.59 -16.65
CA GLN A 256 5.20 22.38 -16.87
C GLN A 256 5.49 20.98 -17.43
N VAL A 257 4.84 19.96 -16.88
CA VAL A 257 4.96 18.58 -17.37
C VAL A 257 4.48 18.46 -18.83
N LEU A 258 3.32 19.03 -19.16
CA LEU A 258 2.77 19.05 -20.53
C LEU A 258 3.68 19.81 -21.50
N ALA A 259 4.27 20.92 -21.06
CA ALA A 259 5.26 21.68 -21.82
C ALA A 259 6.61 20.95 -21.95
N LYS A 260 6.76 19.75 -21.31
CA LYS A 260 8.02 18.98 -21.24
C LYS A 260 9.17 19.76 -20.60
N ASP A 261 8.85 20.79 -19.78
CA ASP A 261 9.82 21.59 -19.03
C ASP A 261 10.23 20.88 -17.71
N VAL A 262 11.20 19.98 -17.84
CA VAL A 262 11.76 19.24 -16.71
C VAL A 262 12.37 20.19 -15.65
N THR A 263 13.01 21.26 -16.10
CA THR A 263 13.71 22.20 -15.19
C THR A 263 12.70 22.98 -14.35
N GLY A 264 11.65 23.49 -14.97
CA GLY A 264 10.57 24.18 -14.27
C GLY A 264 9.87 23.25 -13.27
N ALA A 265 9.50 22.04 -13.68
CA ALA A 265 8.85 21.07 -12.83
C ALA A 265 9.69 20.68 -11.58
N ILE A 266 10.99 20.45 -11.75
CA ILE A 266 11.89 20.18 -10.62
C ILE A 266 11.98 21.38 -9.69
N ARG A 267 12.10 22.62 -10.20
CA ARG A 267 12.11 23.84 -9.37
C ARG A 267 10.83 24.01 -8.55
N THR A 268 9.67 23.70 -9.13
CA THR A 268 8.39 23.72 -8.39
C THR A 268 8.42 22.73 -7.23
N VAL A 269 8.96 21.51 -7.44
CA VAL A 269 9.17 20.54 -6.37
C VAL A 269 10.15 21.03 -5.32
N ASP A 270 11.28 21.61 -5.72
CA ASP A 270 12.26 22.18 -4.80
C ASP A 270 11.64 23.24 -3.90
N HIS A 271 10.82 24.12 -4.46
CA HIS A 271 10.10 25.13 -3.69
C HIS A 271 9.16 24.50 -2.64
N LEU A 272 8.45 23.40 -2.99
CA LEU A 272 7.60 22.70 -2.04
C LEU A 272 8.41 22.01 -0.93
N VAL A 273 9.57 21.46 -1.26
CA VAL A 273 10.49 20.86 -0.28
C VAL A 273 11.03 21.93 0.68
N ASP A 274 11.41 23.09 0.17
CA ASP A 274 11.91 24.22 0.96
C ASP A 274 10.84 24.77 1.91
N GLN A 275 9.56 24.67 1.54
CA GLN A 275 8.42 24.99 2.40
C GLN A 275 8.16 23.91 3.48
N GLY A 276 8.95 22.85 3.53
CA GLY A 276 8.79 21.76 4.50
C GLY A 276 7.64 20.79 4.22
N ARG A 277 7.12 20.75 2.99
CA ARG A 277 6.02 19.85 2.62
C ARG A 277 6.48 18.39 2.60
N GLU A 278 5.63 17.49 3.13
CA GLU A 278 5.91 16.05 3.13
C GLU A 278 5.72 15.48 1.72
N LEU A 279 6.80 14.90 1.15
CA LEU A 279 6.83 14.45 -0.24
C LEU A 279 5.84 13.31 -0.53
N GLY A 280 5.60 12.42 0.43
CA GLY A 280 4.63 11.34 0.27
C GLY A 280 3.20 11.86 0.17
N GLN A 281 2.85 12.87 0.98
CA GLN A 281 1.56 13.54 0.91
C GLN A 281 1.39 14.27 -0.43
N MET A 282 2.41 15.01 -0.86
CA MET A 282 2.41 15.69 -2.16
C MET A 282 2.15 14.72 -3.33
N VAL A 283 2.78 13.53 -3.31
CA VAL A 283 2.56 12.50 -4.35
C VAL A 283 1.11 12.04 -4.35
N ASN A 284 0.53 11.81 -3.18
CA ASN A 284 -0.87 11.42 -3.06
C ASN A 284 -1.81 12.52 -3.54
N ASP A 285 -1.59 13.76 -3.12
CA ASP A 285 -2.41 14.92 -3.48
C ASP A 285 -2.37 15.19 -4.99
N PHE A 286 -1.19 15.10 -5.61
CA PHE A 286 -1.05 15.24 -7.06
C PHE A 286 -1.72 14.08 -7.82
N THR A 287 -1.66 12.87 -7.30
CA THR A 287 -2.39 11.72 -7.86
C THR A 287 -3.90 11.95 -7.81
N TRP A 288 -4.41 12.46 -6.67
CA TRP A 288 -5.82 12.84 -6.52
C TRP A 288 -6.23 13.98 -7.47
N TYR A 289 -5.37 14.97 -7.65
CA TYR A 289 -5.59 16.05 -8.61
C TYR A 289 -5.75 15.51 -10.04
N MET A 290 -4.82 14.67 -10.51
CA MET A 290 -4.90 14.04 -11.84
C MET A 290 -6.13 13.14 -12.00
N ARG A 291 -6.49 12.39 -10.96
CA ARG A 291 -7.72 11.58 -10.95
C ARG A 291 -8.96 12.47 -11.08
N ASN A 292 -9.01 13.60 -10.43
CA ASN A 292 -10.14 14.52 -10.54
C ASN A 292 -10.28 15.07 -11.96
N LEU A 293 -9.17 15.41 -12.61
CA LEU A 293 -9.19 15.81 -14.05
C LEU A 293 -9.75 14.69 -14.92
N LEU A 294 -9.32 13.46 -14.71
CA LEU A 294 -9.80 12.29 -15.47
C LEU A 294 -11.30 12.04 -15.25
N LEU A 295 -11.81 12.21 -14.04
CA LEU A 295 -13.24 12.07 -13.74
C LEU A 295 -14.07 13.14 -14.44
N ILE A 296 -13.60 14.40 -14.45
CA ILE A 296 -14.27 15.51 -15.16
C ILE A 296 -14.36 15.25 -16.66
N GLN A 297 -13.34 14.61 -17.26
CA GLN A 297 -13.38 14.21 -18.68
C GLN A 297 -14.34 13.05 -18.96
N SER A 298 -14.54 12.18 -17.97
CA SER A 298 -15.27 10.92 -18.18
C SER A 298 -16.78 11.04 -17.99
N ALA A 299 -17.29 12.08 -17.30
CA ALA A 299 -18.71 12.23 -17.01
C ALA A 299 -19.09 13.71 -16.79
N ASP A 300 -20.24 14.10 -17.34
CA ASP A 300 -20.73 15.49 -17.34
C ASP A 300 -21.25 15.97 -15.98
N ASP A 301 -21.64 15.07 -15.07
CA ASP A 301 -22.39 15.39 -13.82
C ASP A 301 -21.62 14.99 -12.56
N MET A 302 -20.33 15.37 -12.50
CA MET A 302 -19.43 15.00 -11.40
C MET A 302 -19.32 16.06 -10.29
N GLU A 303 -20.14 17.12 -10.34
CA GLU A 303 -20.09 18.22 -9.38
C GLU A 303 -20.34 17.75 -7.94
N GLU A 304 -21.33 16.86 -7.76
CA GLU A 304 -21.66 16.28 -6.44
C GLU A 304 -20.57 15.32 -5.91
N VAL A 305 -19.82 14.68 -6.82
CA VAL A 305 -18.79 13.68 -6.46
C VAL A 305 -17.47 14.34 -6.10
N LEU A 306 -17.16 15.50 -6.69
CA LEU A 306 -15.87 16.17 -6.50
C LEU A 306 -15.81 17.08 -5.28
N ASP A 307 -16.98 17.46 -4.73
CA ASP A 307 -17.10 18.27 -3.50
C ASP A 307 -16.20 19.52 -3.51
N MET A 308 -16.26 20.28 -4.61
CA MET A 308 -15.44 21.47 -4.87
C MET A 308 -16.29 22.70 -5.09
N SER A 309 -15.70 23.91 -4.89
CA SER A 309 -16.36 25.15 -5.25
C SER A 309 -16.53 25.31 -6.77
N ALA A 310 -17.56 26.02 -7.20
CA ALA A 310 -17.85 26.24 -8.61
C ALA A 310 -16.67 26.87 -9.38
N ASP A 311 -15.92 27.78 -8.73
CA ASP A 311 -14.76 28.44 -9.34
C ASP A 311 -13.60 27.46 -9.56
N HIS A 312 -13.30 26.59 -8.59
CA HIS A 312 -12.27 25.54 -8.74
C HIS A 312 -12.67 24.49 -9.76
N LEU A 313 -13.97 24.17 -9.86
CA LEU A 313 -14.47 23.23 -10.84
C LEU A 313 -14.32 23.79 -12.27
N ALA A 314 -14.57 25.08 -12.46
CA ALA A 314 -14.39 25.74 -13.75
C ALA A 314 -12.92 25.71 -14.19
N ALA A 315 -11.97 26.01 -13.29
CA ALA A 315 -10.54 25.93 -13.58
C ALA A 315 -10.11 24.50 -13.92
N LEU A 316 -10.59 23.51 -13.16
CA LEU A 316 -10.29 22.10 -13.43
C LEU A 316 -10.89 21.60 -14.75
N LYS A 317 -12.07 22.12 -15.17
CA LYS A 317 -12.66 21.81 -16.48
C LYS A 317 -11.80 22.32 -17.64
N GLU A 318 -11.22 23.51 -17.51
CA GLU A 318 -10.27 24.03 -18.51
C GLU A 318 -9.01 23.19 -18.58
N GLU A 319 -8.45 22.83 -17.42
CA GLU A 319 -7.23 22.03 -17.36
C GLU A 319 -7.43 20.61 -17.86
N ALA A 320 -8.60 20.03 -17.58
CA ALA A 320 -8.98 18.72 -18.09
C ALA A 320 -8.97 18.67 -19.62
N GLN A 321 -9.35 19.76 -20.29
CA GLN A 321 -9.31 19.83 -21.77
C GLN A 321 -7.89 19.92 -22.36
N MET A 322 -6.87 20.24 -21.55
CA MET A 322 -5.48 20.36 -22.00
C MET A 322 -4.75 19.03 -22.09
N VAL A 323 -5.30 17.96 -21.54
CA VAL A 323 -4.62 16.66 -21.40
C VAL A 323 -5.51 15.54 -21.93
N GLU A 324 -4.96 14.63 -22.70
CA GLU A 324 -5.68 13.45 -23.16
C GLU A 324 -5.90 12.45 -22.00
N PRO A 325 -7.06 11.74 -21.99
CA PRO A 325 -7.37 10.77 -20.94
C PRO A 325 -6.31 9.68 -20.78
N GLU A 326 -5.74 9.21 -21.88
CA GLU A 326 -4.70 8.17 -21.89
C GLU A 326 -3.41 8.66 -21.22
N THR A 327 -3.04 9.91 -21.46
CA THR A 327 -1.90 10.57 -20.80
C THR A 327 -2.12 10.71 -19.30
N LEU A 328 -3.33 11.11 -18.86
CA LEU A 328 -3.67 11.16 -17.43
C LEU A 328 -3.60 9.79 -16.76
N ILE A 329 -4.11 8.75 -17.42
CA ILE A 329 -4.03 7.37 -16.92
C ILE A 329 -2.57 6.95 -16.74
N ARG A 330 -1.69 7.28 -17.69
CA ARG A 330 -0.26 7.02 -17.59
C ARG A 330 0.37 7.75 -16.40
N TYR A 331 0.06 9.03 -16.23
CA TYR A 331 0.57 9.84 -15.12
C TYR A 331 0.13 9.30 -13.76
N ILE A 332 -1.15 8.95 -13.62
CA ILE A 332 -1.71 8.35 -12.41
C ILE A 332 -1.01 7.03 -12.09
N ARG A 333 -0.73 6.19 -13.09
CA ARG A 333 -0.02 4.93 -12.90
C ARG A 333 1.39 5.15 -12.35
N ILE A 334 2.18 6.05 -12.96
CA ILE A 334 3.55 6.37 -12.52
C ILE A 334 3.54 6.86 -11.07
N PHE A 335 2.62 7.77 -10.72
CA PHE A 335 2.54 8.31 -9.37
C PHE A 335 1.95 7.34 -8.35
N SER A 336 1.08 6.42 -8.75
CA SER A 336 0.60 5.33 -7.88
C SER A 336 1.71 4.35 -7.54
N GLU A 337 2.57 4.00 -8.49
CA GLU A 337 3.77 3.21 -8.24
C GLU A 337 4.74 3.95 -7.30
N LEU A 338 4.97 5.25 -7.55
CA LEU A 338 5.78 6.09 -6.71
C LEU A 338 5.23 6.17 -5.28
N SER A 339 3.92 6.31 -5.10
CA SER A 339 3.28 6.37 -3.78
C SER A 339 3.55 5.12 -2.94
N SER A 340 3.59 3.96 -3.56
CA SER A 340 3.93 2.71 -2.88
C SER A 340 5.41 2.63 -2.48
N GLN A 341 6.31 3.14 -3.32
CA GLN A 341 7.77 3.08 -3.13
C GLN A 341 8.27 4.16 -2.16
N ILE A 342 7.71 5.38 -2.22
CA ILE A 342 8.20 6.55 -1.46
C ILE A 342 8.07 6.37 0.05
N ARG A 343 7.11 5.55 0.49
CA ARG A 343 6.86 5.27 1.92
C ARG A 343 8.07 4.65 2.62
N TYR A 344 8.82 3.80 1.91
CA TYR A 344 9.94 3.03 2.46
C TYR A 344 11.30 3.50 1.95
N ALA A 345 11.33 4.50 1.07
CA ALA A 345 12.55 4.98 0.45
C ALA A 345 13.38 5.87 1.39
N ALA A 346 14.69 5.63 1.42
CA ALA A 346 15.62 6.49 2.12
C ALA A 346 15.80 7.86 1.41
N GLN A 347 15.67 7.90 0.09
CA GLN A 347 15.86 9.10 -0.75
C GLN A 347 14.58 9.43 -1.51
N LYS A 348 13.57 9.92 -0.80
CA LYS A 348 12.24 10.24 -1.33
C LYS A 348 12.28 11.25 -2.49
N ARG A 349 13.14 12.27 -2.38
CA ARG A 349 13.30 13.34 -3.37
C ARG A 349 13.73 12.80 -4.72
N ILE A 350 14.75 11.94 -4.77
CA ILE A 350 15.27 11.38 -6.02
C ILE A 350 14.20 10.58 -6.76
N LEU A 351 13.40 9.79 -6.03
CA LEU A 351 12.30 9.03 -6.64
C LEU A 351 11.25 9.94 -7.27
N LEU A 352 10.91 11.04 -6.61
CA LEU A 352 9.96 12.02 -7.12
C LEU A 352 10.52 12.74 -8.37
N GLU A 353 11.78 13.17 -8.35
CA GLU A 353 12.45 13.79 -9.51
C GLU A 353 12.47 12.83 -10.72
N ILE A 354 12.80 11.55 -10.50
CA ILE A 354 12.76 10.52 -11.55
C ILE A 354 11.34 10.36 -12.12
N ALA A 355 10.32 10.33 -11.26
CA ALA A 355 8.94 10.23 -11.70
C ALA A 355 8.53 11.44 -12.57
N ILE A 356 8.87 12.66 -12.17
CA ILE A 356 8.62 13.86 -12.95
C ILE A 356 9.34 13.83 -14.31
N ILE A 357 10.60 13.37 -14.33
CA ILE A 357 11.34 13.19 -15.59
C ILE A 357 10.63 12.21 -16.50
N LYS A 358 10.10 11.11 -15.97
CA LYS A 358 9.30 10.13 -16.74
C LYS A 358 8.01 10.74 -17.28
N LEU A 359 7.31 11.59 -16.50
CA LEU A 359 6.12 12.30 -17.00
C LEU A 359 6.48 13.17 -18.22
N CYS A 360 7.56 13.97 -18.12
CA CYS A 360 8.00 14.88 -19.16
C CYS A 360 8.62 14.17 -20.38
N ARG A 361 9.14 12.93 -20.18
CA ARG A 361 9.88 12.20 -21.23
C ARG A 361 9.34 10.77 -21.43
N PRO A 362 8.25 10.58 -22.18
CA PRO A 362 7.68 9.25 -22.45
C PRO A 362 8.67 8.28 -23.13
N GLN A 363 9.74 8.82 -23.72
CA GLN A 363 10.81 8.02 -24.34
C GLN A 363 11.59 7.13 -23.37
N MET A 364 11.56 7.43 -22.08
CA MET A 364 12.23 6.66 -21.03
C MET A 364 11.43 5.44 -20.55
N GLU A 365 10.18 5.31 -21.00
CA GLU A 365 9.31 4.17 -20.69
C GLU A 365 9.17 3.22 -21.87
N LYS A 366 9.02 1.92 -21.56
CA LYS A 366 8.87 0.86 -22.59
C LYS A 366 7.43 0.36 -22.72
N ASP A 367 6.48 1.03 -22.08
CA ASP A 367 5.08 0.65 -22.05
C ASP A 367 4.32 1.07 -23.33
N LEU A 368 3.26 0.32 -23.66
CA LEU A 368 2.41 0.58 -24.84
C LEU A 368 1.81 1.99 -24.86
N SER A 369 1.39 2.51 -23.69
CA SER A 369 0.85 3.88 -23.57
C SER A 369 1.89 4.96 -23.89
N ALA A 370 3.14 4.77 -23.45
CA ALA A 370 4.25 5.66 -23.80
C ALA A 370 4.64 5.56 -25.29
N LEU A 371 4.42 4.40 -25.91
CA LEU A 371 4.62 4.23 -27.35
C LEU A 371 3.52 4.94 -28.15
N ASN A 372 2.26 4.88 -27.74
CA ASN A 372 1.16 5.59 -28.38
C ASN A 372 1.38 7.11 -28.32
N GLU A 373 1.68 7.67 -27.14
CA GLU A 373 1.98 9.11 -27.00
C GLU A 373 3.16 9.57 -27.88
N ARG A 374 4.14 8.68 -28.10
CA ARG A 374 5.25 8.96 -29.05
C ARG A 374 4.80 8.91 -30.50
N MET A 375 3.84 8.05 -30.84
CA MET A 375 3.24 8.01 -32.19
C MET A 375 2.44 9.26 -32.46
N ASP A 376 1.61 9.71 -31.50
CA ASP A 376 0.81 10.94 -31.60
C ASP A 376 1.71 12.19 -31.72
N ASP A 377 2.80 12.26 -30.90
CA ASP A 377 3.84 13.31 -31.04
C ASP A 377 4.50 13.31 -32.44
N MET A 378 4.68 12.13 -33.05
CA MET A 378 5.23 12.04 -34.41
C MET A 378 4.22 12.43 -35.46
N GLU A 379 2.97 12.05 -35.30
CA GLU A 379 1.87 12.44 -36.20
C GLU A 379 1.65 13.96 -36.18
N GLN A 380 1.60 14.59 -35.01
CA GLN A 380 1.50 16.05 -34.90
C GLN A 380 2.69 16.78 -35.54
N LYS A 381 3.91 16.24 -35.42
CA LYS A 381 5.11 16.78 -36.08
C LYS A 381 5.06 16.60 -37.61
N LEU A 382 4.44 15.52 -38.10
CA LEU A 382 4.16 15.27 -39.49
C LEU A 382 3.16 16.30 -40.06
N GLU A 383 2.07 16.53 -39.32
CA GLU A 383 1.02 17.47 -39.73
C GLU A 383 1.50 18.93 -39.68
N SER A 384 2.33 19.29 -38.68
CA SER A 384 2.89 20.65 -38.50
C SER A 384 4.04 20.98 -39.45
N GLY A 385 4.50 20.05 -40.28
CA GLY A 385 5.50 20.26 -41.32
C GLY A 385 6.91 20.61 -40.84
N THR A 386 7.22 20.44 -39.58
CA THR A 386 8.52 20.75 -38.96
C THR A 386 9.49 19.57 -39.04
N PHE A 387 9.87 19.18 -40.30
CA PHE A 387 11.01 18.28 -40.47
C PHE A 387 12.31 19.08 -40.57
N VAL A 388 13.14 18.99 -39.55
CA VAL A 388 14.57 19.26 -39.73
C VAL A 388 15.15 18.01 -40.37
N SER A 389 15.28 18.06 -41.70
CA SER A 389 15.98 17.03 -42.50
C SER A 389 17.44 16.98 -42.05
N ALA A 390 17.78 16.04 -41.20
CA ALA A 390 19.17 15.64 -41.02
C ALA A 390 19.56 14.81 -42.22
N ALA A 391 20.21 15.42 -43.20
CA ALA A 391 20.75 14.74 -44.36
C ALA A 391 21.75 13.65 -43.91
N PRO A 392 21.62 12.41 -44.40
CA PRO A 392 22.65 11.41 -44.12
C PRO A 392 23.90 11.75 -44.93
N GLN A 393 25.01 11.99 -44.25
CA GLN A 393 26.33 11.99 -44.86
C GLN A 393 26.61 10.60 -45.42
N SER A 394 26.52 10.48 -46.73
CA SER A 394 26.94 9.31 -47.50
C SER A 394 28.46 9.24 -47.49
N ALA A 395 29.01 8.29 -46.74
CA ALA A 395 30.38 7.82 -46.96
C ALA A 395 30.39 6.89 -48.16
N ALA A 396 31.07 7.32 -49.21
CA ALA A 396 31.31 6.57 -50.43
C ALA A 396 32.20 5.35 -50.17
N VAL A 397 31.78 4.19 -50.62
CA VAL A 397 32.61 2.98 -50.73
C VAL A 397 32.71 2.67 -52.25
N PRO A 398 33.92 2.43 -52.78
CA PRO A 398 34.13 2.20 -54.20
C PRO A 398 33.69 0.78 -54.63
N ALA A 399 33.07 0.72 -55.79
CA ALA A 399 32.67 -0.50 -56.45
C ALA A 399 33.87 -1.23 -57.10
N ALA A 400 33.92 -2.54 -56.96
CA ALA A 400 34.60 -3.40 -57.89
C ALA A 400 33.89 -4.76 -58.04
N GLY A 401 33.35 -4.95 -59.19
CA GLY A 401 33.49 -6.08 -60.06
C GLY A 401 32.89 -7.45 -59.73
N GLY A 402 31.79 -7.78 -60.36
CA GLY A 402 31.70 -8.87 -61.32
C GLY A 402 31.45 -10.32 -60.85
N THR A 403 30.33 -10.83 -61.32
CA THR A 403 30.06 -12.14 -61.95
C THR A 403 29.55 -13.31 -61.15
N GLN A 404 28.35 -13.74 -61.61
CA GLN A 404 27.82 -15.11 -61.78
C GLN A 404 27.35 -15.92 -60.57
N ALA A 405 26.04 -16.15 -60.56
CA ALA A 405 25.42 -17.33 -59.97
C ALA A 405 25.83 -18.61 -60.68
N PRO A 406 25.86 -19.76 -60.00
CA PRO A 406 24.79 -20.74 -60.20
C PRO A 406 24.39 -21.58 -58.97
N ALA A 407 23.17 -22.11 -59.10
CA ALA A 407 22.66 -23.40 -58.67
C ALA A 407 22.51 -23.73 -57.15
N ALA A 408 21.27 -24.04 -56.85
CA ALA A 408 20.72 -24.63 -55.64
C ALA A 408 21.48 -25.86 -55.12
N GLN A 409 21.75 -25.85 -53.82
CA GLN A 409 21.96 -27.07 -53.02
C GLN A 409 21.19 -26.94 -51.68
N ALA A 410 20.74 -28.11 -51.20
CA ALA A 410 19.84 -28.32 -50.08
C ALA A 410 20.32 -27.74 -48.73
N PRO A 411 19.42 -27.56 -47.71
CA PRO A 411 19.72 -26.78 -46.51
C PRO A 411 20.69 -27.50 -45.58
N GLU A 412 21.88 -26.97 -45.48
CA GLU A 412 22.77 -27.24 -44.33
C GLU A 412 22.19 -26.56 -43.10
N LYS A 413 22.20 -27.31 -41.97
CA LYS A 413 21.82 -26.81 -40.63
C LYS A 413 22.65 -25.57 -40.33
N THR A 414 22.02 -24.43 -40.33
CA THR A 414 22.62 -23.15 -39.94
C THR A 414 23.06 -23.25 -38.50
N GLN A 415 24.37 -23.24 -38.23
CA GLN A 415 24.90 -23.16 -36.86
C GLN A 415 24.50 -21.77 -36.32
N LEU A 416 23.68 -21.77 -35.26
CA LEU A 416 23.29 -20.55 -34.54
C LEU A 416 24.53 -19.92 -33.90
N PRO A 417 24.63 -18.57 -33.85
CA PRO A 417 25.73 -17.88 -33.18
C PRO A 417 25.76 -18.20 -31.67
N LYS A 418 26.94 -18.22 -31.03
CA LYS A 418 27.09 -18.41 -29.59
C LYS A 418 26.42 -17.23 -28.85
N ALA A 419 25.72 -17.52 -27.74
CA ALA A 419 25.12 -16.53 -26.88
C ALA A 419 26.19 -15.70 -26.16
N ILE A 420 25.94 -14.41 -26.03
CA ILE A 420 26.73 -13.47 -25.22
C ILE A 420 26.17 -13.37 -23.79
N PRO A 421 26.93 -12.87 -22.79
CA PRO A 421 26.48 -12.79 -21.38
C PRO A 421 25.15 -12.10 -21.17
N GLU A 422 24.77 -11.13 -22.03
CA GLU A 422 23.49 -10.43 -21.99
C GLU A 422 22.31 -11.32 -22.35
N ASP A 423 22.48 -12.24 -23.31
CA ASP A 423 21.45 -13.21 -23.69
C ASP A 423 21.18 -14.18 -22.54
N ILE A 424 22.25 -14.60 -21.82
CA ILE A 424 22.14 -15.49 -20.67
C ILE A 424 21.41 -14.79 -19.52
N LYS A 425 21.66 -13.48 -19.28
CA LYS A 425 20.89 -12.68 -18.31
C LYS A 425 19.41 -12.62 -18.67
N GLN A 426 19.06 -12.53 -19.94
CA GLN A 426 17.65 -12.59 -20.37
C GLN A 426 17.02 -13.96 -20.09
N VAL A 427 17.74 -15.04 -20.31
CA VAL A 427 17.28 -16.40 -19.97
C VAL A 427 17.08 -16.54 -18.45
N MET A 428 18.01 -16.02 -17.64
CA MET A 428 17.89 -16.03 -16.17
C MET A 428 16.66 -15.25 -15.69
N ASN A 429 16.41 -14.06 -16.22
CA ASN A 429 15.26 -13.23 -15.86
C ASN A 429 13.93 -13.91 -16.23
N ASN A 430 13.90 -14.69 -17.30
CA ASN A 430 12.72 -15.41 -17.78
C ASN A 430 12.73 -16.90 -17.41
N TRP A 431 13.56 -17.33 -16.46
CA TRP A 431 13.78 -18.73 -16.12
C TRP A 431 12.51 -19.54 -15.89
N ARG A 432 11.58 -19.00 -15.10
CA ARG A 432 10.29 -19.68 -14.83
C ARG A 432 9.48 -19.95 -16.09
N SER A 433 9.52 -19.04 -17.05
CA SER A 433 8.84 -19.21 -18.35
C SER A 433 9.53 -20.28 -19.21
N VAL A 434 10.86 -20.35 -19.19
CA VAL A 434 11.64 -21.36 -19.94
C VAL A 434 11.32 -22.76 -19.44
N ILE A 435 11.32 -22.98 -18.13
CA ILE A 435 11.07 -24.30 -17.54
C ILE A 435 9.59 -24.69 -17.49
N SER A 436 8.65 -23.74 -17.75
CA SER A 436 7.21 -24.05 -17.73
C SER A 436 6.79 -25.05 -18.82
N GLU A 437 7.54 -25.13 -19.91
CA GLU A 437 7.31 -26.04 -21.04
C GLU A 437 7.95 -27.42 -20.83
N MET A 438 8.82 -27.54 -19.82
CA MET A 438 9.42 -28.84 -19.45
C MET A 438 8.40 -29.68 -18.66
N GLY A 439 8.32 -30.97 -18.96
CA GLY A 439 7.36 -31.89 -18.35
C GLY A 439 7.85 -32.58 -17.08
N GLY A 440 6.88 -32.95 -16.20
CA GLY A 440 7.07 -33.91 -15.13
C GLY A 440 8.15 -33.61 -14.09
N ILE A 441 8.94 -34.61 -13.74
CA ILE A 441 9.98 -34.57 -12.70
C ILE A 441 11.11 -33.59 -13.05
N THR A 442 11.45 -33.46 -14.33
CA THR A 442 12.51 -32.54 -14.80
C THR A 442 12.20 -31.10 -14.45
N ARG A 443 10.93 -30.66 -14.62
CA ARG A 443 10.47 -29.31 -14.22
C ARG A 443 10.60 -29.12 -12.71
N GLN A 444 10.28 -30.14 -11.91
CA GLN A 444 10.37 -30.05 -10.45
C GLN A 444 11.82 -29.84 -9.98
N TYR A 445 12.77 -30.52 -10.58
CA TYR A 445 14.18 -30.35 -10.24
C TYR A 445 14.77 -29.05 -10.79
N LEU A 446 14.40 -28.62 -12.00
CA LEU A 446 14.84 -27.33 -12.55
C LEU A 446 14.25 -26.11 -11.79
N ASN A 447 13.12 -26.27 -11.13
CA ASN A 447 12.58 -25.24 -10.23
C ASN A 447 13.43 -25.02 -8.96
N GLN A 448 14.21 -26.02 -8.55
CA GLN A 448 15.11 -25.94 -7.39
C GLN A 448 16.48 -25.37 -7.77
N ALA A 449 16.79 -25.30 -9.07
CA ALA A 449 18.04 -24.75 -9.56
C ALA A 449 18.04 -23.21 -9.51
N VAL A 450 19.16 -22.64 -9.10
CA VAL A 450 19.41 -21.19 -9.18
C VAL A 450 20.25 -20.92 -10.44
N PRO A 451 19.67 -20.31 -11.49
CA PRO A 451 20.41 -19.97 -12.70
C PRO A 451 21.36 -18.79 -12.43
N THR A 452 22.64 -18.95 -12.73
CA THR A 452 23.68 -17.93 -12.58
C THR A 452 24.53 -17.84 -13.84
N LEU A 453 25.23 -16.72 -14.03
CA LEU A 453 26.20 -16.57 -15.13
C LEU A 453 27.54 -17.20 -14.73
N GLY A 454 28.02 -18.16 -15.51
CA GLY A 454 29.31 -18.76 -15.29
C GLY A 454 30.49 -17.89 -15.80
N PRO A 455 31.73 -18.16 -15.34
CA PRO A 455 32.89 -17.34 -15.63
C PRO A 455 33.31 -17.33 -17.11
N ALA A 456 32.94 -18.34 -17.88
CA ALA A 456 33.20 -18.40 -19.32
C ALA A 456 32.01 -17.93 -20.17
N GLY A 457 30.98 -17.31 -19.54
CA GLY A 457 29.78 -16.82 -20.21
C GLY A 457 28.80 -17.94 -20.55
N GLU A 458 28.77 -19.04 -19.78
CA GLU A 458 27.79 -20.10 -19.85
C GLU A 458 26.67 -19.93 -18.82
N LEU A 459 25.55 -20.62 -19.03
CA LEU A 459 24.46 -20.70 -18.05
C LEU A 459 24.83 -21.77 -16.99
N LEU A 460 25.09 -21.32 -15.77
CA LEU A 460 25.40 -22.20 -14.65
C LEU A 460 24.15 -22.42 -13.81
N LEU A 461 23.74 -23.68 -13.63
CA LEU A 461 22.64 -24.08 -12.76
C LEU A 461 23.20 -24.63 -11.45
N VAL A 462 22.98 -23.92 -10.35
CA VAL A 462 23.44 -24.27 -9.02
C VAL A 462 22.33 -24.99 -8.26
N PHE A 463 22.65 -26.16 -7.69
CA PHE A 463 21.73 -27.00 -6.93
C PHE A 463 22.20 -27.12 -5.48
N ASP A 464 21.25 -27.04 -4.54
CA ASP A 464 21.47 -27.33 -3.11
C ASP A 464 21.14 -28.80 -2.79
N ASP A 465 20.33 -29.49 -3.64
CA ASP A 465 19.96 -30.90 -3.50
C ASP A 465 20.81 -31.80 -4.41
N ALA A 466 21.54 -32.72 -3.77
CA ALA A 466 22.37 -33.71 -4.46
C ALA A 466 21.57 -34.65 -5.36
N ASN A 467 20.30 -34.94 -5.04
CA ASN A 467 19.46 -35.84 -5.86
C ASN A 467 19.03 -35.14 -7.15
N ALA A 468 18.68 -33.85 -7.09
CA ALA A 468 18.35 -33.06 -8.26
C ALA A 468 19.55 -32.88 -9.19
N PHE A 469 20.74 -32.64 -8.61
CA PHE A 469 22.00 -32.57 -9.35
C PHE A 469 22.34 -33.88 -10.06
N SER A 470 22.30 -35.02 -9.34
CA SER A 470 22.60 -36.35 -9.90
C SER A 470 21.65 -36.74 -11.02
N TYR A 471 20.33 -36.48 -10.85
CA TYR A 471 19.32 -36.78 -11.88
C TYR A 471 19.57 -36.03 -13.20
N LEU A 472 19.94 -34.77 -13.13
CA LEU A 472 20.20 -33.94 -14.31
C LEU A 472 21.60 -34.17 -14.87
N SER A 473 22.61 -34.46 -14.03
CA SER A 473 23.98 -34.77 -14.43
C SER A 473 24.06 -36.06 -15.21
N ASP A 474 23.30 -37.09 -14.79
CA ASP A 474 23.25 -38.40 -15.49
C ASP A 474 22.57 -38.30 -16.87
N ASN A 475 21.91 -37.20 -17.19
CA ASN A 475 21.21 -36.88 -18.45
C ASN A 475 20.42 -38.09 -19.05
N LYS A 476 19.89 -38.96 -18.18
CA LYS A 476 19.26 -40.24 -18.56
C LYS A 476 18.08 -40.13 -19.53
N ALA A 477 17.51 -38.94 -19.66
CA ALA A 477 16.36 -38.65 -20.53
C ALA A 477 16.65 -37.54 -21.56
N GLY A 478 17.91 -37.15 -21.79
CA GLY A 478 18.23 -36.02 -22.68
C GLY A 478 17.71 -34.68 -22.18
N CYS A 479 17.47 -34.55 -20.87
CA CYS A 479 16.82 -33.40 -20.28
C CYS A 479 17.58 -32.09 -20.49
N ILE A 480 18.92 -32.16 -20.43
CA ILE A 480 19.81 -31.00 -20.64
C ILE A 480 19.83 -30.61 -22.11
N ASP A 481 19.85 -31.59 -23.01
CA ASP A 481 19.84 -31.33 -24.45
C ASP A 481 18.50 -30.69 -24.87
N HIS A 482 17.42 -31.20 -24.32
CA HIS A 482 16.08 -30.58 -24.53
C HIS A 482 16.01 -29.18 -23.96
N LEU A 483 16.58 -28.92 -22.78
CA LEU A 483 16.66 -27.56 -22.20
C LEU A 483 17.48 -26.62 -23.11
N LYS A 484 18.62 -27.09 -23.65
CA LYS A 484 19.43 -26.31 -24.61
C LYS A 484 18.66 -26.00 -25.88
N GLU A 485 17.90 -26.95 -26.42
CA GLU A 485 17.06 -26.75 -27.60
C GLU A 485 15.96 -25.70 -27.34
N MET A 486 15.31 -25.80 -26.21
CA MET A 486 14.26 -24.84 -25.80
C MET A 486 14.81 -23.41 -25.64
N ILE A 487 15.98 -23.28 -25.00
CA ILE A 487 16.65 -21.99 -24.88
C ILE A 487 17.08 -21.47 -26.25
N ALA A 488 17.63 -22.33 -27.10
CA ALA A 488 18.07 -21.97 -28.46
C ALA A 488 16.90 -21.52 -29.33
N GLN A 489 15.73 -22.13 -29.23
CA GLN A 489 14.52 -21.71 -29.95
C GLN A 489 14.04 -20.31 -29.52
N ARG A 490 14.14 -19.97 -28.23
CA ARG A 490 13.70 -18.67 -27.71
C ARG A 490 14.68 -17.53 -27.96
N CYS A 491 15.97 -17.80 -27.82
CA CYS A 491 17.02 -16.78 -27.95
C CYS A 491 17.63 -16.72 -29.36
N ALA A 492 17.28 -17.66 -30.26
CA ALA A 492 17.91 -17.87 -31.57
C ALA A 492 19.45 -17.97 -31.51
N LYS A 493 19.99 -18.45 -30.36
CA LYS A 493 21.41 -18.58 -30.06
C LYS A 493 21.70 -19.88 -29.29
N GLN A 494 22.91 -20.45 -29.45
CA GLN A 494 23.33 -21.60 -28.67
C GLN A 494 23.83 -21.17 -27.29
N VAL A 495 23.26 -21.76 -26.23
CA VAL A 495 23.66 -21.55 -24.84
C VAL A 495 24.30 -22.81 -24.30
N GLU A 496 25.51 -22.71 -23.74
CA GLU A 496 26.14 -23.79 -22.98
C GLU A 496 25.58 -23.79 -21.56
N VAL A 497 25.15 -24.97 -21.07
CA VAL A 497 24.61 -25.17 -19.74
C VAL A 497 25.54 -26.05 -18.94
N GLN A 498 25.95 -25.58 -17.76
CA GLN A 498 26.75 -26.35 -16.79
C GLN A 498 25.96 -26.52 -15.50
N LEU A 499 26.16 -27.64 -14.83
CA LEU A 499 25.55 -27.98 -13.54
C LEU A 499 26.61 -27.90 -12.45
N ARG A 500 26.24 -27.36 -11.28
CA ARG A 500 27.12 -27.31 -10.11
C ARG A 500 26.34 -27.64 -8.85
N LEU A 501 26.93 -28.49 -8.00
CA LEU A 501 26.42 -28.74 -6.65
C LEU A 501 27.04 -27.75 -5.66
N ASN A 502 26.24 -27.23 -4.76
CA ASN A 502 26.70 -26.33 -3.70
C ASN A 502 27.24 -27.15 -2.52
N GLU A 503 28.55 -27.33 -2.43
CA GLU A 503 29.22 -28.17 -1.40
C GLU A 503 29.43 -27.43 -0.05
N GLY A 504 28.92 -26.24 0.14
CA GLY A 504 29.33 -25.38 1.27
C GLY A 504 28.22 -24.78 2.10
N GLY A 505 27.15 -25.47 2.50
CA GLY A 505 26.24 -25.06 3.62
C GLY A 505 25.67 -23.62 3.62
N ARG A 506 25.90 -22.82 2.59
CA ARG A 506 25.33 -21.51 2.38
C ARG A 506 24.33 -21.58 1.23
N SER A 507 23.09 -21.18 1.50
CA SER A 507 22.03 -21.12 0.47
C SER A 507 22.52 -20.39 -0.79
N ALA A 508 22.30 -20.97 -1.97
CA ALA A 508 22.70 -20.43 -3.27
C ALA A 508 22.14 -19.00 -3.54
N ALA A 509 21.12 -18.58 -2.81
CA ALA A 509 20.55 -17.23 -2.88
C ALA A 509 21.49 -16.12 -2.35
N ASN A 510 22.58 -16.45 -1.66
CA ASN A 510 23.48 -15.47 -1.02
C ASN A 510 24.88 -15.39 -1.66
N THR A 511 25.10 -15.99 -2.80
CA THR A 511 26.39 -15.86 -3.53
C THR A 511 26.35 -14.60 -4.38
N VAL A 512 26.59 -13.44 -3.76
CA VAL A 512 26.92 -12.21 -4.47
C VAL A 512 28.30 -12.42 -5.10
N PRO A 513 28.49 -12.22 -6.42
CA PRO A 513 29.81 -12.30 -7.04
C PRO A 513 30.72 -11.26 -6.38
N ASP A 514 31.95 -11.66 -6.08
CA ASP A 514 32.97 -10.80 -5.46
C ASP A 514 33.20 -9.58 -6.35
N LEU A 515 32.79 -8.41 -5.86
CA LEU A 515 32.88 -7.13 -6.56
C LEU A 515 34.33 -6.79 -6.95
N ARG A 516 35.33 -7.38 -6.29
CA ARG A 516 36.77 -7.18 -6.57
C ARG A 516 37.20 -7.71 -7.94
N GLN A 517 36.42 -8.64 -8.55
CA GLN A 517 36.75 -9.18 -9.89
C GLN A 517 36.08 -8.40 -11.03
N LEU A 518 35.20 -7.43 -10.71
CA LEU A 518 34.43 -6.65 -11.69
C LEU A 518 34.91 -5.19 -11.81
N ILE A 519 35.79 -4.74 -10.93
CA ILE A 519 36.24 -3.34 -10.86
C ILE A 519 37.76 -3.29 -11.06
N ASN A 520 38.20 -2.67 -12.14
CA ASN A 520 39.63 -2.48 -12.50
C ASN A 520 40.20 -1.19 -11.86
N PHE A 521 39.97 -0.97 -10.55
CA PHE A 521 40.54 0.12 -9.79
C PHE A 521 41.11 -0.40 -8.47
N ASP A 522 42.31 0.07 -8.10
CA ASP A 522 42.94 -0.21 -6.81
C ASP A 522 42.14 0.47 -5.69
N ILE A 523 41.67 -0.33 -4.73
CA ILE A 523 40.94 0.13 -3.55
C ILE A 523 41.96 0.20 -2.40
N GLU A 524 42.26 1.40 -1.91
CA GLU A 524 43.02 1.60 -0.67
C GLU A 524 42.10 1.28 0.53
N GLU A 525 42.54 0.34 1.38
CA GLU A 525 41.86 0.03 2.65
C GLU A 525 42.37 1.02 3.72
N GLU A 526 41.51 1.94 4.17
CA GLU A 526 41.69 2.64 5.44
C GLU A 526 41.18 1.75 6.58
N ASN A 527 42.11 1.30 7.42
CA ASN A 527 41.82 0.64 8.69
C ASN A 527 41.36 1.69 9.73
N PHE A 528 40.12 1.62 10.19
CA PHE A 528 39.64 2.23 11.40
C PHE A 528 39.43 1.20 12.50
#